data_9a1ad51fd1e546a1eb27f6658204e499
#
_entry.id   9a1ad51fd1e546a1eb27f6658204e499
#
_cell.length_a   1.000
_cell.length_b   1.000
_cell.length_c   1.000
_cell.angle_alpha   90.00
_cell.angle_beta   90.00
_cell.angle_gamma   90.00
#
_symmetry.space_group_name_H-M   'P 1'
#
loop_
_entity.id
_entity.type
_entity.pdbx_description
1 polymer ?
#
loop_
_entity_poly.entity_id
_entity_poly.type
_entity_poly.pdbx_seq_one_letter_code
_entity_poly.pdbx_strand_id
1 'polypeptide(L)'
;MCDCEEKKGMPLLGDKFPEMKVVTTHGEITLPDFFKGKWFVLFSHPADFTPVCTTEFVAFQKRYEKFKALNCELIGLSVDQVFAHIKWEEWIKEKLGVEIEFPIIADTGAVANTLGLIHPGKGTNTVRAVFVVDDNGIIRIIFYYPQELGRNIDEILRAVEGMQVSDKYKVAMPAMWPNSEVVGKDHVIISPAKDTKTAKERFERAKKGEFECFDWWLCHKKLER
;
A
#
# COMPACT_ATOMS: atom_id res chain seq x y z
N MET A 1 8.86 -22.33 -25.30
CA MET A 1 9.14 -20.89 -25.09
C MET A 1 7.79 -20.23 -25.03
N CYS A 2 7.36 -19.80 -23.84
CA CYS A 2 6.13 -19.02 -23.69
C CYS A 2 6.53 -17.57 -23.94
N ASP A 3 6.16 -17.04 -25.10
CA ASP A 3 6.22 -15.60 -25.35
C ASP A 3 5.29 -14.94 -24.32
N CYS A 4 5.88 -14.27 -23.34
CA CYS A 4 5.14 -13.34 -22.51
C CYS A 4 4.78 -12.15 -23.41
N GLU A 5 3.59 -12.17 -24.00
CA GLU A 5 2.99 -10.98 -24.60
C GLU A 5 3.03 -9.85 -23.55
N GLU A 6 3.62 -8.72 -23.93
CA GLU A 6 3.56 -7.50 -23.12
C GLU A 6 2.09 -7.22 -22.79
N LYS A 7 1.72 -7.35 -21.50
CA LYS A 7 0.38 -7.01 -21.03
C LYS A 7 0.10 -5.53 -21.36
N LYS A 8 -0.67 -5.27 -22.39
CA LYS A 8 -1.23 -3.94 -22.68
C LYS A 8 -2.34 -3.67 -21.68
N GLY A 9 -2.04 -2.96 -20.60
CA GLY A 9 -3.01 -2.56 -19.57
C GLY A 9 -2.32 -2.06 -18.32
N MET A 10 -3.12 -1.50 -17.38
CA MET A 10 -2.58 -1.10 -16.09
C MET A 10 -2.07 -2.31 -15.31
N PRO A 11 -1.01 -2.19 -14.51
CA PRO A 11 -0.49 -3.28 -13.70
C PRO A 11 -1.50 -3.70 -12.61
N LEU A 12 -1.53 -5.00 -12.31
CA LEU A 12 -2.43 -5.63 -11.36
C LEU A 12 -1.67 -6.16 -10.14
N LEU A 13 -2.42 -6.72 -9.18
CA LEU A 13 -1.83 -7.41 -8.02
C LEU A 13 -0.95 -8.58 -8.47
N GLY A 14 0.26 -8.64 -7.94
CA GLY A 14 1.25 -9.66 -8.27
C GLY A 14 2.15 -9.30 -9.47
N ASP A 15 1.83 -8.26 -10.23
CA ASP A 15 2.71 -7.78 -11.28
C ASP A 15 3.89 -7.02 -10.67
N LYS A 16 5.02 -6.97 -11.39
CA LYS A 16 6.09 -6.04 -11.06
C LYS A 16 5.63 -4.60 -11.28
N PHE A 17 6.03 -3.72 -10.37
CA PHE A 17 5.83 -2.30 -10.56
C PHE A 17 6.62 -1.85 -11.80
N PRO A 18 6.01 -1.10 -12.72
CA PRO A 18 6.67 -0.68 -13.96
C PRO A 18 7.92 0.16 -13.68
N GLU A 19 8.98 -0.06 -14.46
CA GLU A 19 10.16 0.79 -14.41
C GLU A 19 9.84 2.16 -15.02
N MET A 20 10.11 3.22 -14.27
CA MET A 20 9.80 4.59 -14.66
C MET A 20 10.84 5.55 -14.15
N LYS A 21 11.33 6.41 -15.03
CA LYS A 21 12.17 7.56 -14.65
C LYS A 21 11.26 8.76 -14.44
N VAL A 22 11.30 9.34 -13.24
CA VAL A 22 10.37 10.40 -12.80
C VAL A 22 11.10 11.56 -12.15
N VAL A 23 10.55 12.77 -12.33
CA VAL A 23 10.99 13.98 -11.64
C VAL A 23 10.17 14.13 -10.36
N THR A 24 10.85 14.40 -9.25
CA THR A 24 10.19 14.59 -7.94
C THR A 24 10.68 15.87 -7.25
N THR A 25 10.04 16.25 -6.14
CA THR A 25 10.51 17.32 -5.26
C THR A 25 11.91 17.06 -4.67
N HIS A 26 12.37 15.80 -4.68
CA HIS A 26 13.71 15.40 -4.23
C HIS A 26 14.70 15.14 -5.39
N GLY A 27 14.36 15.57 -6.62
CA GLY A 27 15.16 15.34 -7.81
C GLY A 27 14.66 14.18 -8.66
N GLU A 28 15.46 13.77 -9.62
CA GLU A 28 15.12 12.71 -10.57
C GLU A 28 15.46 11.33 -9.97
N ILE A 29 14.51 10.39 -10.06
CA ILE A 29 14.66 9.03 -9.54
C ILE A 29 14.13 8.01 -10.55
N THR A 30 14.53 6.74 -10.42
CA THR A 30 14.00 5.61 -11.19
C THR A 30 13.25 4.65 -10.27
N LEU A 31 11.96 4.46 -10.51
CA LEU A 31 11.12 3.50 -9.79
C LEU A 31 11.15 2.13 -10.51
N PRO A 32 11.02 0.99 -9.79
CA PRO A 32 11.01 0.88 -8.33
C PRO A 32 12.41 0.89 -7.69
N ASP A 33 13.49 0.96 -8.46
CA ASP A 33 14.88 0.76 -8.03
C ASP A 33 15.32 1.74 -6.93
N PHE A 34 14.75 2.95 -6.90
CA PHE A 34 15.03 3.94 -5.86
C PHE A 34 14.69 3.41 -4.45
N PHE A 35 13.69 2.54 -4.35
CA PHE A 35 13.26 1.92 -3.08
C PHE A 35 13.72 0.46 -2.95
N LYS A 36 14.71 0.02 -3.71
CA LYS A 36 15.19 -1.37 -3.68
C LYS A 36 15.50 -1.86 -2.27
N GLY A 37 14.93 -3.01 -1.89
CA GLY A 37 15.05 -3.58 -0.55
C GLY A 37 14.15 -2.94 0.51
N LYS A 38 13.29 -2.02 0.12
CA LYS A 38 12.25 -1.43 0.97
C LYS A 38 10.88 -1.60 0.32
N TRP A 39 9.86 -1.66 1.15
CA TRP A 39 8.49 -1.45 0.71
C TRP A 39 8.28 0.02 0.39
N PHE A 40 7.36 0.33 -0.50
CA PHE A 40 6.91 1.70 -0.69
C PHE A 40 5.42 1.79 -0.99
N VAL A 41 4.84 2.92 -0.64
CA VAL A 41 3.46 3.31 -0.94
C VAL A 41 3.50 4.48 -1.89
N LEU A 42 3.14 4.24 -3.16
CA LEU A 42 2.85 5.31 -4.09
C LEU A 42 1.38 5.68 -3.97
N PHE A 43 1.09 6.97 -3.76
CA PHE A 43 -0.27 7.45 -3.70
C PHE A 43 -0.48 8.67 -4.59
N SER A 44 -1.53 8.64 -5.41
CA SER A 44 -1.88 9.76 -6.26
C SER A 44 -2.90 10.69 -5.59
N HIS A 45 -2.89 11.97 -5.97
CA HIS A 45 -3.86 12.96 -5.55
C HIS A 45 -4.30 13.82 -6.75
N PRO A 46 -5.54 14.33 -6.77
CA PRO A 46 -6.09 15.06 -7.91
C PRO A 46 -5.32 16.29 -8.33
N ALA A 47 -4.94 17.16 -7.39
CA ALA A 47 -4.17 18.36 -7.64
C ALA A 47 -3.65 18.97 -6.34
N ASP A 48 -2.55 19.72 -6.43
CA ASP A 48 -2.03 20.58 -5.37
C ASP A 48 -3.02 21.68 -5.00
N PHE A 49 -2.81 22.31 -3.85
CA PHE A 49 -3.64 23.42 -3.34
C PHE A 49 -5.14 23.10 -3.27
N THR A 50 -5.50 21.82 -3.10
CA THR A 50 -6.90 21.40 -2.90
C THR A 50 -7.15 20.92 -1.47
N PRO A 51 -8.37 21.15 -0.92
CA PRO A 51 -8.62 20.92 0.50
C PRO A 51 -8.41 19.48 0.95
N VAL A 52 -8.99 18.50 0.25
CA VAL A 52 -8.90 17.08 0.63
C VAL A 52 -7.47 16.57 0.49
N CYS A 53 -6.77 16.93 -0.59
CA CYS A 53 -5.38 16.51 -0.79
C CYS A 53 -4.48 17.05 0.32
N THR A 54 -4.66 18.30 0.75
CA THR A 54 -3.91 18.89 1.84
C THR A 54 -4.10 18.11 3.15
N THR A 55 -5.34 17.71 3.46
CA THR A 55 -5.60 16.90 4.66
C THR A 55 -4.96 15.51 4.58
N GLU A 56 -4.90 14.90 3.39
CA GLU A 56 -4.26 13.61 3.19
C GLU A 56 -2.74 13.68 3.36
N PHE A 57 -2.08 14.70 2.79
CA PHE A 57 -0.63 14.89 2.92
C PHE A 57 -0.22 15.06 4.38
N VAL A 58 -0.95 15.89 5.14
CA VAL A 58 -0.76 16.04 6.58
C VAL A 58 -0.96 14.70 7.31
N ALA A 59 -1.98 13.91 6.93
CA ALA A 59 -2.26 12.63 7.56
C ALA A 59 -1.19 11.57 7.24
N PHE A 60 -0.66 11.54 6.00
CA PHE A 60 0.46 10.70 5.62
C PHE A 60 1.72 11.08 6.39
N GLN A 61 2.09 12.38 6.43
CA GLN A 61 3.27 12.84 7.14
C GLN A 61 3.22 12.51 8.63
N LYS A 62 2.08 12.72 9.28
CA LYS A 62 1.89 12.36 10.70
C LYS A 62 2.09 10.87 11.00
N ARG A 63 2.04 10.01 9.99
CA ARG A 63 2.23 8.56 10.11
C ARG A 63 3.53 8.08 9.47
N TYR A 64 4.30 8.97 8.88
CA TYR A 64 5.48 8.59 8.09
C TYR A 64 6.50 7.80 8.92
N GLU A 65 6.75 8.19 10.18
CA GLU A 65 7.61 7.42 11.08
C GLU A 65 7.12 5.98 11.30
N LYS A 66 5.80 5.75 11.32
CA LYS A 66 5.24 4.41 11.43
C LYS A 66 5.48 3.58 10.15
N PHE A 67 5.38 4.20 8.98
CA PHE A 67 5.76 3.55 7.73
C PHE A 67 7.26 3.24 7.69
N LYS A 68 8.12 4.18 8.06
CA LYS A 68 9.58 3.96 8.15
C LYS A 68 9.94 2.83 9.12
N ALA A 69 9.24 2.71 10.25
CA ALA A 69 9.42 1.62 11.20
C ALA A 69 9.08 0.23 10.59
N LEU A 70 8.25 0.19 9.56
CA LEU A 70 7.93 -0.99 8.75
C LEU A 70 8.86 -1.14 7.53
N ASN A 71 9.99 -0.44 7.48
CA ASN A 71 10.86 -0.38 6.29
C ASN A 71 10.06 -0.06 5.01
N CYS A 72 9.11 0.89 5.12
CA CYS A 72 8.22 1.30 4.04
C CYS A 72 8.32 2.81 3.83
N GLU A 73 8.57 3.22 2.60
CA GLU A 73 8.67 4.62 2.20
C GLU A 73 7.36 5.11 1.57
N LEU A 74 7.17 6.44 1.56
CA LEU A 74 6.03 7.08 0.90
C LEU A 74 6.50 7.86 -0.33
N ILE A 75 5.65 7.93 -1.35
CA ILE A 75 5.85 8.80 -2.51
C ILE A 75 4.49 9.28 -3.02
N GLY A 76 4.33 10.60 -3.10
CA GLY A 76 3.14 11.24 -3.68
C GLY A 76 3.22 11.34 -5.21
N LEU A 77 2.07 11.54 -5.86
CA LEU A 77 2.00 11.77 -7.31
C LEU A 77 0.80 12.64 -7.67
N SER A 78 1.01 13.64 -8.51
CA SER A 78 -0.05 14.27 -9.30
C SER A 78 0.49 14.75 -10.65
N VAL A 79 -0.40 15.26 -11.49
CA VAL A 79 -0.03 15.85 -12.80
C VAL A 79 0.39 17.32 -12.69
N ASP A 80 0.58 17.83 -11.49
CA ASP A 80 1.11 19.18 -11.26
C ASP A 80 2.61 19.24 -11.55
N GLN A 81 3.12 20.44 -11.77
CA GLN A 81 4.53 20.67 -12.01
C GLN A 81 5.30 20.66 -10.67
N VAL A 82 6.59 20.30 -10.72
CA VAL A 82 7.45 20.25 -9.54
C VAL A 82 7.47 21.57 -8.74
N PHE A 83 7.39 22.71 -9.41
CA PHE A 83 7.33 24.03 -8.76
C PHE A 83 6.06 24.19 -7.91
N ALA A 84 4.92 23.65 -8.38
CA ALA A 84 3.67 23.65 -7.61
C ALA A 84 3.82 22.80 -6.35
N HIS A 85 4.35 21.59 -6.46
CA HIS A 85 4.62 20.72 -5.31
C HIS A 85 5.49 21.40 -4.27
N ILE A 86 6.65 21.94 -4.67
CA ILE A 86 7.58 22.64 -3.78
C ILE A 86 6.86 23.79 -3.05
N LYS A 87 6.10 24.61 -3.78
CA LYS A 87 5.39 25.73 -3.16
C LYS A 87 4.26 25.29 -2.25
N TRP A 88 3.61 24.17 -2.57
CA TRP A 88 2.55 23.60 -1.73
C TRP A 88 3.10 22.98 -0.44
N GLU A 89 4.25 22.29 -0.50
CA GLU A 89 4.97 21.78 0.69
C GLU A 89 5.37 22.93 1.63
N GLU A 90 5.91 24.04 1.09
CA GLU A 90 6.22 25.25 1.86
C GLU A 90 4.96 25.82 2.55
N TRP A 91 3.84 25.90 1.83
CA TRP A 91 2.59 26.40 2.35
C TRP A 91 2.04 25.49 3.48
N ILE A 92 2.09 24.17 3.31
CA ILE A 92 1.69 23.21 4.35
C ILE A 92 2.54 23.40 5.60
N LYS A 93 3.86 23.55 5.44
CA LYS A 93 4.77 23.79 6.54
C LYS A 93 4.46 25.12 7.25
N GLU A 94 4.30 26.20 6.48
CA GLU A 94 4.03 27.54 7.03
C GLU A 94 2.68 27.63 7.75
N LYS A 95 1.63 27.12 7.15
CA LYS A 95 0.24 27.31 7.63
C LYS A 95 -0.23 26.23 8.59
N LEU A 96 0.24 25.00 8.42
CA LEU A 96 -0.21 23.84 9.20
C LEU A 96 0.86 23.27 10.12
N GLY A 97 2.10 23.80 10.06
CA GLY A 97 3.21 23.38 10.91
C GLY A 97 3.69 21.94 10.62
N VAL A 98 3.41 21.41 9.43
CA VAL A 98 3.78 20.05 9.03
C VAL A 98 4.74 20.11 7.86
N GLU A 99 5.95 19.61 8.03
CA GLU A 99 6.95 19.46 6.98
C GLU A 99 6.77 18.14 6.26
N ILE A 100 6.56 18.16 4.94
CA ILE A 100 6.46 16.96 4.12
C ILE A 100 7.88 16.47 3.83
N GLU A 101 8.17 15.22 4.21
CA GLU A 101 9.51 14.64 4.11
C GLU A 101 9.65 13.60 2.99
N PHE A 102 8.57 13.17 2.39
CA PHE A 102 8.56 12.19 1.30
C PHE A 102 8.48 12.88 -0.06
N PRO A 103 9.07 12.32 -1.14
CA PRO A 103 9.06 12.94 -2.46
C PRO A 103 7.65 12.95 -3.08
N ILE A 104 7.41 13.95 -3.95
CA ILE A 104 6.19 14.03 -4.77
C ILE A 104 6.59 14.00 -6.24
N ILE A 105 6.02 13.08 -7.01
CA ILE A 105 6.23 12.96 -8.45
C ILE A 105 5.45 14.05 -9.18
N ALA A 106 6.16 14.86 -9.97
CA ALA A 106 5.61 15.79 -10.93
C ALA A 106 5.39 15.05 -12.26
N ASP A 107 4.22 14.46 -12.44
CA ASP A 107 3.93 13.63 -13.61
C ASP A 107 3.43 14.47 -14.79
N THR A 108 3.91 14.16 -15.99
CA THR A 108 3.41 14.75 -17.24
C THR A 108 2.24 13.94 -17.83
N GLY A 109 1.71 13.01 -17.09
CA GLY A 109 0.65 12.08 -17.49
C GLY A 109 1.15 10.68 -17.85
N ALA A 110 2.46 10.47 -17.98
CA ALA A 110 3.03 9.17 -18.36
C ALA A 110 2.80 8.10 -17.28
N VAL A 111 3.13 8.42 -16.04
CA VAL A 111 2.92 7.53 -14.88
C VAL A 111 1.43 7.32 -14.63
N ALA A 112 0.64 8.41 -14.65
CA ALA A 112 -0.79 8.37 -14.43
C ALA A 112 -1.52 7.49 -15.47
N ASN A 113 -1.14 7.56 -16.74
CA ASN A 113 -1.69 6.69 -17.79
C ASN A 113 -1.25 5.23 -17.59
N THR A 114 0.03 4.98 -17.30
CA THR A 114 0.54 3.61 -17.10
C THR A 114 -0.13 2.92 -15.92
N LEU A 115 -0.37 3.65 -14.84
CA LEU A 115 -1.01 3.12 -13.62
C LEU A 115 -2.55 3.22 -13.62
N GLY A 116 -3.16 3.73 -14.71
CA GLY A 116 -4.61 3.88 -14.83
C GLY A 116 -5.20 4.88 -13.83
N LEU A 117 -4.52 6.00 -13.57
CA LEU A 117 -4.89 6.97 -12.54
C LEU A 117 -5.76 8.11 -13.03
N ILE A 118 -5.87 8.32 -14.34
CA ILE A 118 -6.62 9.45 -14.90
C ILE A 118 -8.11 9.28 -14.61
N HIS A 119 -8.72 10.28 -13.99
CA HIS A 119 -10.14 10.24 -13.65
C HIS A 119 -11.01 10.43 -14.88
N PRO A 120 -11.88 9.46 -15.24
CA PRO A 120 -12.80 9.65 -16.36
C PRO A 120 -13.69 10.87 -16.17
N GLY A 121 -13.73 11.75 -17.18
CA GLY A 121 -14.60 12.93 -17.17
C GLY A 121 -14.14 14.11 -16.30
N LYS A 122 -12.95 14.07 -15.69
CA LYS A 122 -12.39 15.17 -14.90
C LYS A 122 -11.04 15.70 -15.44
N GLY A 123 -10.90 15.72 -16.74
CA GLY A 123 -9.70 16.22 -17.43
C GLY A 123 -8.48 15.37 -17.18
N THR A 124 -7.35 15.98 -16.77
CA THR A 124 -6.09 15.31 -16.48
C THR A 124 -5.93 14.91 -15.01
N ASN A 125 -6.89 15.25 -14.14
CA ASN A 125 -6.79 14.97 -12.71
C ASN A 125 -6.72 13.49 -12.43
N THR A 126 -5.83 13.09 -11.51
CA THR A 126 -5.72 11.72 -11.06
C THR A 126 -6.79 11.39 -10.02
N VAL A 127 -7.16 10.11 -9.94
CA VAL A 127 -7.93 9.56 -8.81
C VAL A 127 -7.07 9.52 -7.56
N ARG A 128 -7.65 9.17 -6.41
CA ARG A 128 -6.89 8.90 -5.17
C ARG A 128 -6.52 7.42 -5.12
N ALA A 129 -5.56 7.01 -5.90
CA ALA A 129 -5.06 5.63 -5.86
C ALA A 129 -3.95 5.45 -4.82
N VAL A 130 -3.76 4.20 -4.41
CA VAL A 130 -2.63 3.75 -3.59
C VAL A 130 -2.12 2.45 -4.18
N PHE A 131 -0.81 2.38 -4.43
CA PHE A 131 -0.09 1.17 -4.77
C PHE A 131 0.86 0.83 -3.63
N VAL A 132 0.65 -0.30 -2.98
CA VAL A 132 1.60 -0.85 -2.00
C VAL A 132 2.49 -1.84 -2.74
N VAL A 133 3.78 -1.57 -2.75
CA VAL A 133 4.79 -2.35 -3.46
C VAL A 133 5.78 -2.90 -2.45
N ASP A 134 6.13 -4.19 -2.57
CA ASP A 134 7.06 -4.83 -1.66
C ASP A 134 8.53 -4.60 -2.02
N ASP A 135 9.44 -5.12 -1.21
CA ASP A 135 10.89 -4.99 -1.33
C ASP A 135 11.49 -5.69 -2.56
N ASN A 136 10.69 -6.50 -3.27
CA ASN A 136 11.02 -7.10 -4.56
C ASN A 136 10.42 -6.35 -5.75
N GLY A 137 9.76 -5.22 -5.50
CA GLY A 137 9.08 -4.42 -6.52
C GLY A 137 7.76 -5.02 -7.02
N ILE A 138 7.11 -5.89 -6.25
CA ILE A 138 5.83 -6.52 -6.60
C ILE A 138 4.68 -5.73 -5.99
N ILE A 139 3.66 -5.44 -6.80
CA ILE A 139 2.44 -4.77 -6.35
C ILE A 139 1.62 -5.74 -5.50
N ARG A 140 1.43 -5.39 -4.22
CA ARG A 140 0.76 -6.24 -3.23
C ARG A 140 -0.67 -5.81 -2.95
N ILE A 141 -0.96 -4.51 -3.02
CA ILE A 141 -2.30 -3.94 -2.76
C ILE A 141 -2.50 -2.75 -3.67
N ILE A 142 -3.72 -2.58 -4.16
CA ILE A 142 -4.15 -1.41 -4.91
C ILE A 142 -5.48 -0.93 -4.32
N PHE A 143 -5.56 0.36 -3.99
CA PHE A 143 -6.81 1.03 -3.62
C PHE A 143 -7.11 2.12 -4.63
N TYR A 144 -8.39 2.29 -4.96
CA TYR A 144 -8.88 3.40 -5.76
C TYR A 144 -10.05 4.09 -5.05
N TYR A 145 -9.94 5.39 -4.87
CA TYR A 145 -10.95 6.24 -4.26
C TYR A 145 -11.34 7.35 -5.22
N PRO A 146 -12.61 7.80 -5.20
CA PRO A 146 -13.05 8.98 -5.93
C PRO A 146 -12.42 10.23 -5.31
N GLN A 147 -12.45 11.34 -6.05
CA GLN A 147 -11.83 12.60 -5.61
C GLN A 147 -12.47 13.18 -4.34
N GLU A 148 -13.75 12.89 -4.13
CA GLU A 148 -14.58 13.44 -3.05
C GLU A 148 -14.29 12.81 -1.68
N LEU A 149 -13.66 11.64 -1.64
CA LEU A 149 -13.42 10.89 -0.42
C LEU A 149 -11.93 10.81 -0.06
N GLY A 150 -11.51 11.51 1.00
CA GLY A 150 -10.17 11.37 1.58
C GLY A 150 -9.95 9.97 2.16
N ARG A 151 -8.73 9.46 1.99
CA ARG A 151 -8.35 8.09 2.40
C ARG A 151 -8.16 7.99 3.91
N ASN A 152 -8.45 6.81 4.45
CA ASN A 152 -8.03 6.44 5.80
C ASN A 152 -6.58 5.93 5.78
N ILE A 153 -5.64 6.75 6.22
CA ILE A 153 -4.21 6.41 6.16
C ILE A 153 -3.84 5.31 7.16
N ASP A 154 -4.59 5.16 8.26
CA ASP A 154 -4.38 4.05 9.20
C ASP A 154 -4.73 2.70 8.57
N GLU A 155 -5.71 2.64 7.64
CA GLU A 155 -5.99 1.42 6.88
C GLU A 155 -4.86 1.07 5.92
N ILE A 156 -4.25 2.05 5.26
CA ILE A 156 -3.09 1.81 4.38
C ILE A 156 -1.92 1.27 5.21
N LEU A 157 -1.64 1.87 6.36
CA LEU A 157 -0.59 1.41 7.28
C LEU A 157 -0.88 -0.01 7.78
N ARG A 158 -2.12 -0.30 8.21
CA ARG A 158 -2.56 -1.63 8.63
C ARG A 158 -2.36 -2.68 7.53
N ALA A 159 -2.67 -2.30 6.29
CA ALA A 159 -2.54 -3.19 5.15
C ALA A 159 -1.07 -3.54 4.85
N VAL A 160 -0.16 -2.55 4.90
CA VAL A 160 1.29 -2.78 4.77
C VAL A 160 1.78 -3.72 5.86
N GLU A 161 1.49 -3.41 7.12
CA GLU A 161 1.89 -4.24 8.28
C GLU A 161 1.34 -5.66 8.16
N GLY A 162 0.05 -5.80 7.81
CA GLY A 162 -0.58 -7.10 7.65
C GLY A 162 0.07 -7.96 6.56
N MET A 163 0.45 -7.35 5.43
CA MET A 163 1.15 -8.08 4.36
C MET A 163 2.55 -8.52 4.79
N GLN A 164 3.30 -7.67 5.47
CA GLN A 164 4.62 -8.03 5.99
C GLN A 164 4.54 -9.16 7.04
N VAL A 165 3.56 -9.10 7.93
CA VAL A 165 3.28 -10.19 8.89
C VAL A 165 2.91 -11.49 8.16
N SER A 166 2.06 -11.40 7.15
CA SER A 166 1.69 -12.56 6.32
C SER A 166 2.91 -13.22 5.67
N ASP A 167 3.79 -12.40 5.09
CA ASP A 167 5.00 -12.90 4.43
C ASP A 167 6.00 -13.52 5.41
N LYS A 168 6.21 -12.86 6.55
CA LYS A 168 7.15 -13.33 7.58
C LYS A 168 6.72 -14.64 8.23
N TYR A 169 5.46 -14.77 8.60
CA TYR A 169 4.96 -15.89 9.38
C TYR A 169 4.19 -16.93 8.57
N LYS A 170 4.00 -16.72 7.26
CA LYS A 170 3.23 -17.59 6.35
C LYS A 170 1.82 -17.85 6.84
N VAL A 171 1.15 -16.77 7.27
CA VAL A 171 -0.23 -16.74 7.79
C VAL A 171 -1.08 -15.76 7.01
N ALA A 172 -2.39 -15.76 7.25
CA ALA A 172 -3.30 -14.77 6.66
C ALA A 172 -3.89 -13.86 7.75
N MET A 173 -4.22 -12.63 7.37
CA MET A 173 -4.87 -11.68 8.27
C MET A 173 -6.39 -11.86 8.21
N PRO A 174 -7.06 -12.03 9.36
CA PRO A 174 -8.52 -12.01 9.37
C PRO A 174 -9.06 -10.59 9.09
N ALA A 175 -10.35 -10.52 8.77
CA ALA A 175 -11.04 -9.24 8.70
C ALA A 175 -10.82 -8.44 10.01
N MET A 176 -10.70 -7.11 9.88
CA MET A 176 -10.48 -6.17 10.99
C MET A 176 -9.19 -6.40 11.80
N TRP A 177 -8.25 -7.24 11.30
CA TRP A 177 -6.96 -7.42 11.98
C TRP A 177 -6.29 -6.05 12.26
N PRO A 178 -5.68 -5.82 13.45
CA PRO A 178 -5.40 -6.78 14.53
C PRO A 178 -6.57 -7.06 15.49
N ASN A 179 -7.74 -6.46 15.31
CA ASN A 179 -8.88 -6.55 16.22
C ASN A 179 -10.05 -7.33 15.59
N SER A 180 -9.81 -8.59 15.20
CA SER A 180 -10.84 -9.44 14.58
C SER A 180 -11.98 -9.76 15.55
N GLU A 181 -13.21 -9.57 15.10
CA GLU A 181 -14.43 -9.87 15.87
C GLU A 181 -14.68 -11.39 15.98
N VAL A 182 -14.08 -12.20 15.09
CA VAL A 182 -14.30 -13.65 15.05
C VAL A 182 -13.21 -14.40 15.83
N VAL A 183 -11.95 -14.07 15.59
CA VAL A 183 -10.82 -14.84 16.15
C VAL A 183 -10.10 -14.09 17.29
N GLY A 184 -10.47 -12.86 17.54
CA GLY A 184 -9.93 -12.05 18.62
C GLY A 184 -8.72 -11.20 18.24
N LYS A 185 -8.25 -10.43 19.23
CA LYS A 185 -7.17 -9.46 19.06
C LYS A 185 -5.83 -10.16 18.83
N ASP A 186 -5.06 -9.63 17.85
CA ASP A 186 -3.72 -10.12 17.46
C ASP A 186 -3.68 -11.56 16.95
N HIS A 187 -4.84 -12.16 16.65
CA HIS A 187 -4.90 -13.49 16.05
C HIS A 187 -4.71 -13.43 14.52
N VAL A 188 -4.07 -14.47 14.02
CA VAL A 188 -3.83 -14.69 12.58
C VAL A 188 -4.43 -16.01 12.14
N ILE A 189 -4.79 -16.11 10.87
CA ILE A 189 -5.38 -17.31 10.29
C ILE A 189 -4.27 -18.21 9.75
N ILE A 190 -4.32 -19.48 10.12
CA ILE A 190 -3.45 -20.51 9.57
C ILE A 190 -4.00 -20.93 8.21
N SER A 191 -3.12 -21.02 7.21
CA SER A 191 -3.52 -21.46 5.86
C SER A 191 -4.34 -22.75 5.91
N PRO A 192 -5.48 -22.85 5.20
CA PRO A 192 -6.34 -24.02 5.25
C PRO A 192 -5.62 -25.30 4.77
N ALA A 193 -6.08 -26.46 5.25
CA ALA A 193 -5.60 -27.73 4.75
C ALA A 193 -5.94 -27.89 3.26
N LYS A 194 -5.01 -28.45 2.50
CA LYS A 194 -5.19 -28.66 1.04
C LYS A 194 -5.52 -30.11 0.67
N ASP A 195 -5.52 -30.99 1.64
CA ASP A 195 -5.80 -32.43 1.48
C ASP A 195 -6.47 -33.01 2.74
N THR A 196 -7.05 -34.21 2.59
CA THR A 196 -7.78 -34.90 3.66
C THR A 196 -6.90 -35.29 4.84
N LYS A 197 -5.62 -35.62 4.58
CA LYS A 197 -4.66 -35.99 5.63
C LYS A 197 -4.37 -34.79 6.51
N THR A 198 -3.99 -33.68 5.90
CA THR A 198 -3.72 -32.41 6.60
C THR A 198 -4.96 -31.93 7.37
N ALA A 199 -6.18 -32.09 6.81
CA ALA A 199 -7.42 -31.74 7.49
C ALA A 199 -7.61 -32.53 8.79
N LYS A 200 -7.37 -33.85 8.77
CA LYS A 200 -7.44 -34.71 9.96
C LYS A 200 -6.38 -34.34 10.98
N GLU A 201 -5.15 -34.09 10.55
CA GLU A 201 -4.05 -33.71 11.42
C GLU A 201 -4.29 -32.35 12.13
N ARG A 202 -5.09 -31.45 11.54
CA ARG A 202 -5.45 -30.15 12.15
C ARG A 202 -6.05 -30.32 13.54
N PHE A 203 -7.02 -31.19 13.71
CA PHE A 203 -7.66 -31.37 15.00
C PHE A 203 -6.72 -31.96 16.03
N GLU A 204 -5.83 -32.89 15.64
CA GLU A 204 -4.83 -33.45 16.57
C GLU A 204 -3.81 -32.40 17.01
N ARG A 205 -3.40 -31.50 16.12
CA ARG A 205 -2.48 -30.40 16.46
C ARG A 205 -3.17 -29.35 17.33
N ALA A 206 -4.45 -29.05 17.07
CA ALA A 206 -5.23 -28.15 17.91
C ALA A 206 -5.40 -28.70 19.33
N LYS A 207 -5.66 -30.01 19.49
CA LYS A 207 -5.70 -30.69 20.82
C LYS A 207 -4.38 -30.59 21.58
N LYS A 208 -3.25 -30.49 20.89
CA LYS A 208 -1.92 -30.28 21.49
C LYS A 208 -1.63 -28.79 21.82
N GLY A 209 -2.57 -27.89 21.57
CA GLY A 209 -2.42 -26.49 21.88
C GLY A 209 -1.53 -25.69 20.91
N GLU A 210 -1.24 -26.22 19.70
CA GLU A 210 -0.42 -25.49 18.73
C GLU A 210 -1.17 -24.28 18.14
N PHE A 211 -2.50 -24.35 18.08
CA PHE A 211 -3.42 -23.31 17.61
C PHE A 211 -4.86 -23.69 17.97
N GLU A 212 -5.78 -22.75 17.77
CA GLU A 212 -7.22 -22.96 17.98
C GLU A 212 -7.91 -23.18 16.65
N CYS A 213 -8.96 -24.01 16.60
CA CYS A 213 -9.78 -24.24 15.40
C CYS A 213 -11.25 -24.23 15.75
N PHE A 214 -12.04 -23.51 14.95
CA PHE A 214 -13.49 -23.71 14.87
C PHE A 214 -13.81 -24.97 14.07
N ASP A 215 -13.07 -25.18 12.97
CA ASP A 215 -13.08 -26.36 12.14
C ASP A 215 -11.71 -26.49 11.44
N TRP A 216 -11.43 -27.62 10.76
CA TRP A 216 -10.14 -27.87 10.09
C TRP A 216 -9.74 -26.80 9.07
N TRP A 217 -10.71 -26.06 8.51
CA TRP A 217 -10.50 -24.99 7.53
C TRP A 217 -10.38 -23.59 8.18
N LEU A 218 -10.85 -23.42 9.41
CA LEU A 218 -10.78 -22.16 10.16
C LEU A 218 -9.99 -22.36 11.45
N CYS A 219 -8.68 -22.31 11.32
CA CYS A 219 -7.76 -22.37 12.45
C CYS A 219 -6.99 -21.05 12.58
N HIS A 220 -6.75 -20.64 13.82
CA HIS A 220 -6.10 -19.38 14.16
C HIS A 220 -5.19 -19.53 15.37
N LYS A 221 -4.27 -18.60 15.51
CA LYS A 221 -3.43 -18.50 16.71
C LYS A 221 -3.13 -17.06 17.01
N LYS A 222 -2.89 -16.74 18.28
CA LYS A 222 -2.36 -15.45 18.66
C LYS A 222 -0.93 -15.34 18.16
N LEU A 223 -0.59 -14.20 17.58
CA LEU A 223 0.77 -13.90 17.14
C LEU A 223 1.48 -13.13 18.26
N GLU A 224 2.51 -13.73 18.83
CA GLU A 224 3.46 -13.02 19.69
C GLU A 224 4.42 -12.22 18.82
N ARG A 225 4.42 -10.88 18.97
CA ARG A 225 5.23 -9.95 18.20
C ARG A 225 6.44 -9.47 18.99
#